data_a30cec3481df03eb29d8b06bfdb2c48a
#
_entry.id   a30cec3481df03eb29d8b06bfdb2c48a
#
_cell.length_a   1.000
_cell.length_b   1.000
_cell.length_c   1.000
_cell.angle_alpha   90.00
_cell.angle_beta   90.00
_cell.angle_gamma   90.00
#
_symmetry.space_group_name_H-M   'P 1'
#
loop_
_entity.id
_entity.type
_entity.pdbx_description
1 polymer ?
#
loop_
_entity_poly.entity_id
_entity_poly.type
_entity_poly.pdbx_seq_one_letter_code
_entity_poly.pdbx_strand_id
1 'polypeptide(L)'
;MSGYDDLIGTIPEIVNEAIMAEMRFYGYYPDGHGGYQGMAGLGGAPPPIAGPNMPDDGMVIPDMLNGGSISVRGIYHKWAERIPTMFNLYLGMPDPADFQAEADQIRVALEQLSSQGKTSEDDHDNIDFEGNSTLALAKTVSERLAGWQGAASASFQEYLNLFTTVVGNQALAAEAIRACMYMERELWNNSRNDVASFAANARAAFSHCGDISVDDIKQVISVVSTVNTVLGWFPAFKTVTAPVGKGLSVANVFVNTFGGQKEATNPLASRGVEDTWNNIVKADKDLRDKIRTTERDIDTSLSNIYDRVSAAPDIRSDGSTDQSLYHLPRPTGILNADEKGDVVQVTVDPALITDTADKLRSDLAPEMRTAAKSLNAGDTSGIWNRRAEIGIGSTGAYLSYLNVTDELHNEIKQTADELDWAADVLDAVADNYVKGDQAVAAALAEVHQKIVESAAPSGTGGHPTGGQLTPF
;
A
#
# COMPACT_ATOMS: atom_id res chain seq x y z
N MET A 1 -13.91 -17.86 10.67
CA MET A 1 -12.49 -18.12 11.04
C MET A 1 -11.83 -18.64 9.80
N SER A 2 -10.76 -18.03 9.35
CA SER A 2 -10.06 -18.51 8.15
C SER A 2 -9.35 -19.79 8.52
N GLY A 3 -9.33 -20.81 7.63
CA GLY A 3 -8.59 -22.06 7.86
C GLY A 3 -7.08 -21.85 8.07
N TYR A 4 -6.59 -20.60 7.89
CA TYR A 4 -5.22 -20.20 8.17
C TYR A 4 -4.89 -20.25 9.68
N ASP A 5 -5.85 -19.93 10.56
CA ASP A 5 -5.65 -19.96 12.01
C ASP A 5 -5.41 -21.40 12.53
N ASP A 6 -5.85 -22.40 11.78
CA ASP A 6 -5.66 -23.82 12.05
C ASP A 6 -4.36 -24.40 11.45
N LEU A 7 -3.54 -23.58 10.76
CA LEU A 7 -2.35 -24.06 10.05
C LEU A 7 -1.38 -24.81 10.98
N ILE A 8 -1.16 -24.30 12.20
CA ILE A 8 -0.29 -24.94 13.20
C ILE A 8 -0.77 -26.37 13.53
N GLY A 9 -2.10 -26.57 13.63
CA GLY A 9 -2.70 -27.89 13.87
C GLY A 9 -2.63 -28.79 12.65
N THR A 10 -2.69 -28.23 11.44
CA THR A 10 -2.68 -29.00 10.19
C THR A 10 -1.29 -29.54 9.83
N ILE A 11 -0.21 -28.85 10.19
CA ILE A 11 1.17 -29.27 9.88
C ILE A 11 1.47 -30.69 10.37
N PRO A 12 1.22 -31.05 11.64
CA PRO A 12 1.40 -32.43 12.13
C PRO A 12 0.57 -33.46 11.38
N GLU A 13 -0.63 -33.09 10.94
CA GLU A 13 -1.50 -33.97 10.16
C GLU A 13 -0.90 -34.28 8.78
N ILE A 14 -0.33 -33.27 8.11
CA ILE A 14 0.37 -33.46 6.83
C ILE A 14 1.59 -34.38 7.03
N VAL A 15 2.35 -34.18 8.11
CA VAL A 15 3.48 -35.05 8.47
C VAL A 15 3.03 -36.50 8.61
N ASN A 16 1.96 -36.76 9.34
CA ASN A 16 1.42 -38.09 9.53
C ASN A 16 0.97 -38.74 8.22
N GLU A 17 0.25 -37.98 7.37
CA GLU A 17 -0.16 -38.52 6.05
C GLU A 17 1.03 -38.84 5.15
N ALA A 18 2.09 -38.02 5.17
CA ALA A 18 3.31 -38.26 4.39
C ALA A 18 4.04 -39.53 4.88
N ILE A 19 4.13 -39.73 6.20
CA ILE A 19 4.69 -40.95 6.80
C ILE A 19 3.85 -42.16 6.37
N MET A 20 2.53 -42.08 6.50
CA MET A 20 1.62 -43.15 6.09
C MET A 20 1.72 -43.46 4.59
N ALA A 21 1.83 -42.45 3.76
CA ALA A 21 2.01 -42.62 2.32
C ALA A 21 3.31 -43.38 2.01
N GLU A 22 4.42 -42.99 2.63
CA GLU A 22 5.71 -43.68 2.42
C GLU A 22 5.73 -45.08 2.99
N MET A 23 5.10 -45.32 4.15
CA MET A 23 4.95 -46.65 4.69
C MET A 23 4.11 -47.55 3.78
N ARG A 24 2.99 -47.03 3.22
CA ARG A 24 2.16 -47.76 2.22
C ARG A 24 2.97 -48.11 0.96
N PHE A 25 3.80 -47.18 0.50
CA PHE A 25 4.67 -47.41 -0.65
C PHE A 25 5.59 -48.62 -0.46
N TYR A 26 6.06 -48.85 0.79
CA TYR A 26 6.84 -50.04 1.14
C TYR A 26 5.98 -51.26 1.56
N GLY A 27 4.67 -51.19 1.38
CA GLY A 27 3.75 -52.32 1.64
C GLY A 27 3.29 -52.42 3.11
N TYR A 28 3.42 -51.35 3.91
CA TYR A 28 2.97 -51.30 5.31
C TYR A 28 1.71 -50.46 5.44
N TYR A 29 0.71 -50.99 6.11
CA TYR A 29 -0.60 -50.39 6.28
C TYR A 29 -0.93 -50.19 7.76
N PRO A 30 -1.67 -49.12 8.13
CA PRO A 30 -2.12 -48.92 9.51
C PRO A 30 -2.87 -50.15 10.05
N ASP A 31 -2.56 -50.55 11.29
CA ASP A 31 -3.17 -51.71 11.92
C ASP A 31 -4.46 -51.38 12.72
N GLY A 32 -4.86 -50.08 12.72
CA GLY A 32 -6.02 -49.57 13.47
C GLY A 32 -5.76 -49.41 14.99
N HIS A 33 -4.58 -49.79 15.51
CA HIS A 33 -4.16 -49.65 16.89
C HIS A 33 -3.01 -48.65 17.07
N GLY A 34 -2.76 -47.86 16.04
CA GLY A 34 -1.69 -46.83 16.02
C GLY A 34 -0.33 -47.36 15.55
N GLY A 35 -0.26 -48.59 15.04
CA GLY A 35 0.89 -49.20 14.41
C GLY A 35 0.68 -49.49 12.93
N TYR A 36 1.66 -50.17 12.33
CA TYR A 36 1.61 -50.61 10.92
C TYR A 36 1.81 -52.12 10.84
N GLN A 37 1.08 -52.75 9.90
CA GLN A 37 1.24 -54.15 9.58
C GLN A 37 1.63 -54.31 8.09
N GLY A 38 2.51 -55.25 7.81
CA GLY A 38 2.90 -55.55 6.42
C GLY A 38 1.84 -56.33 5.69
N MET A 39 1.84 -56.24 4.36
CA MET A 39 1.00 -57.05 3.50
C MET A 39 1.30 -58.56 3.71
N ALA A 40 0.35 -59.33 4.20
CA ALA A 40 0.46 -60.80 4.31
C ALA A 40 0.48 -61.41 2.92
N GLY A 41 1.64 -61.91 2.48
CA GLY A 41 1.73 -62.64 1.20
C GLY A 41 3.08 -62.87 0.62
N LEU A 42 4.13 -62.19 1.05
CA LEU A 42 5.49 -62.34 0.54
C LEU A 42 6.48 -62.66 1.69
N GLY A 43 6.39 -63.90 2.22
CA GLY A 43 7.48 -64.47 2.98
C GLY A 43 7.69 -63.96 4.42
N GLY A 44 6.63 -63.95 5.21
CA GLY A 44 6.69 -63.59 6.66
C GLY A 44 6.10 -62.18 6.91
N ALA A 45 5.09 -62.10 7.81
CA ALA A 45 4.57 -60.79 8.23
C ALA A 45 5.70 -59.98 8.89
N PRO A 46 6.03 -58.80 8.39
CA PRO A 46 6.95 -57.91 9.09
C PRO A 46 6.43 -57.59 10.49
N PRO A 47 7.25 -57.35 11.49
CA PRO A 47 6.77 -57.03 12.81
C PRO A 47 5.91 -55.78 12.83
N PRO A 48 4.85 -55.73 13.64
CA PRO A 48 4.04 -54.53 13.77
C PRO A 48 4.91 -53.38 14.26
N ILE A 49 4.80 -52.24 13.59
CA ILE A 49 5.50 -50.99 13.93
C ILE A 49 4.64 -50.28 14.95
N ALA A 50 5.15 -50.02 16.16
CA ALA A 50 4.42 -49.32 17.20
C ALA A 50 4.07 -47.87 16.82
N GLY A 51 2.89 -47.43 17.25
CA GLY A 51 2.21 -46.18 17.00
C GLY A 51 2.95 -44.86 17.11
N PRO A 52 2.30 -43.71 17.37
CA PRO A 52 2.75 -42.35 17.03
C PRO A 52 4.03 -41.89 17.71
N ASN A 53 4.60 -42.69 18.60
CA ASN A 53 5.91 -42.45 19.21
C ASN A 53 7.00 -42.85 18.20
N MET A 54 8.03 -42.00 18.12
CA MET A 54 9.18 -42.24 17.25
C MET A 54 9.72 -43.67 17.44
N PRO A 55 9.86 -44.47 16.36
CA PRO A 55 10.33 -45.84 16.49
C PRO A 55 11.74 -45.88 17.07
N ASP A 56 12.05 -46.98 17.80
CA ASP A 56 13.39 -47.21 18.39
C ASP A 56 14.49 -47.21 17.33
N ASP A 57 15.68 -46.76 17.72
CA ASP A 57 16.86 -46.84 16.87
C ASP A 57 17.11 -48.30 16.43
N GLY A 58 17.14 -48.50 15.11
CA GLY A 58 17.44 -49.81 14.54
C GLY A 58 16.23 -50.52 13.91
N MET A 59 15.01 -50.00 14.00
CA MET A 59 13.90 -50.59 13.27
C MET A 59 14.06 -50.33 11.76
N VAL A 60 14.21 -51.42 11.01
CA VAL A 60 14.37 -51.41 9.54
C VAL A 60 13.29 -52.26 8.89
N ILE A 61 12.80 -51.78 7.74
CA ILE A 61 11.87 -52.52 6.88
C ILE A 61 12.56 -52.92 5.57
N PRO A 62 12.19 -54.06 4.95
CA PRO A 62 12.73 -54.42 3.64
C PRO A 62 12.36 -53.40 2.58
N ASP A 63 13.30 -52.98 1.77
CA ASP A 63 13.04 -52.27 0.52
C ASP A 63 12.69 -53.31 -0.56
N MET A 64 11.38 -53.51 -0.75
CA MET A 64 10.90 -54.52 -1.70
C MET A 64 11.10 -54.10 -3.18
N LEU A 65 11.44 -52.84 -3.44
CA LEU A 65 11.60 -52.33 -4.79
C LEU A 65 13.08 -52.37 -5.26
N ASN A 66 14.00 -52.01 -4.37
CA ASN A 66 15.42 -51.86 -4.75
C ASN A 66 16.33 -52.91 -4.07
N GLY A 67 15.79 -53.73 -3.19
CA GLY A 67 16.56 -54.69 -2.37
C GLY A 67 17.40 -53.95 -1.33
N GLY A 68 17.23 -54.30 -0.06
CA GLY A 68 17.92 -53.64 1.05
C GLY A 68 17.00 -53.44 2.23
N SER A 69 17.37 -52.51 3.10
CA SER A 69 16.54 -52.15 4.27
C SER A 69 16.48 -50.66 4.42
N ILE A 70 15.30 -50.16 4.88
CA ILE A 70 15.01 -48.77 5.07
C ILE A 70 14.77 -48.51 6.56
N SER A 71 15.39 -47.49 7.10
CA SER A 71 15.16 -47.05 8.49
C SER A 71 13.81 -46.43 8.63
N VAL A 72 12.92 -47.01 9.44
CA VAL A 72 11.60 -46.42 9.75
C VAL A 72 11.76 -45.07 10.44
N ARG A 73 12.72 -44.94 11.37
CA ARG A 73 13.07 -43.66 11.99
C ARG A 73 13.52 -42.62 10.96
N GLY A 74 14.23 -43.04 9.92
CA GLY A 74 14.63 -42.18 8.80
C GLY A 74 13.43 -41.59 8.07
N ILE A 75 12.36 -42.37 7.84
CA ILE A 75 11.10 -41.90 7.24
C ILE A 75 10.47 -40.81 8.12
N TYR A 76 10.35 -41.05 9.45
CA TYR A 76 9.77 -40.10 10.40
C TYR A 76 10.56 -38.79 10.45
N HIS A 77 11.89 -38.86 10.57
CA HIS A 77 12.75 -37.66 10.59
C HIS A 77 12.63 -36.87 9.28
N LYS A 78 12.63 -37.52 8.15
CA LYS A 78 12.52 -36.88 6.86
C LYS A 78 11.28 -35.98 6.76
N TRP A 79 10.11 -36.52 7.10
CA TRP A 79 8.86 -35.77 6.98
C TRP A 79 8.65 -34.78 8.14
N ALA A 80 9.07 -35.13 9.36
CA ALA A 80 9.03 -34.23 10.51
C ALA A 80 9.95 -33.00 10.34
N GLU A 81 10.93 -33.05 9.45
CA GLU A 81 11.79 -31.92 9.12
C GLU A 81 11.27 -31.14 7.90
N ARG A 82 11.00 -31.84 6.79
CA ARG A 82 10.66 -31.22 5.50
C ARG A 82 9.36 -30.41 5.55
N ILE A 83 8.31 -30.98 6.10
CA ILE A 83 6.98 -30.37 6.06
C ILE A 83 6.90 -29.15 6.99
N PRO A 84 7.31 -29.21 8.29
CA PRO A 84 7.33 -28.02 9.11
C PRO A 84 8.27 -26.93 8.60
N THR A 85 9.42 -27.29 8.02
CA THR A 85 10.34 -26.31 7.44
C THR A 85 9.67 -25.48 6.35
N MET A 86 8.84 -26.09 5.50
CA MET A 86 8.09 -25.41 4.45
C MET A 86 6.94 -24.57 5.05
N PHE A 87 6.03 -25.19 5.80
CA PHE A 87 4.79 -24.52 6.23
C PHE A 87 5.01 -23.49 7.35
N ASN A 88 6.05 -23.65 8.19
CA ASN A 88 6.39 -22.65 9.21
C ASN A 88 6.82 -21.29 8.60
N LEU A 89 7.19 -21.24 7.34
CA LEU A 89 7.45 -19.97 6.65
C LEU A 89 6.22 -19.07 6.65
N TYR A 90 5.03 -19.66 6.53
CA TYR A 90 3.76 -18.95 6.44
C TYR A 90 3.19 -18.53 7.81
N LEU A 91 3.75 -19.01 8.92
CA LEU A 91 3.30 -18.57 10.24
C LEU A 91 3.69 -17.12 10.49
N GLY A 92 2.75 -16.32 10.94
CA GLY A 92 2.96 -14.89 11.20
C GLY A 92 2.90 -14.01 9.94
N MET A 93 2.13 -14.41 8.94
CA MET A 93 1.76 -13.49 7.85
C MET A 93 0.94 -12.31 8.40
N PRO A 94 1.10 -11.11 7.81
CA PRO A 94 0.40 -9.90 8.21
C PRO A 94 -1.11 -10.08 8.36
N ASP A 95 -1.73 -9.33 9.28
CA ASP A 95 -3.19 -9.33 9.42
C ASP A 95 -3.83 -8.38 8.41
N PRO A 96 -4.74 -8.86 7.53
CA PRO A 96 -5.44 -8.00 6.61
C PRO A 96 -6.20 -6.84 7.27
N ALA A 97 -6.70 -7.02 8.50
CA ALA A 97 -7.44 -6.00 9.22
C ALA A 97 -6.57 -4.78 9.60
N ASP A 98 -5.26 -4.97 9.78
CA ASP A 98 -4.34 -3.89 10.11
C ASP A 98 -4.19 -2.93 8.90
N PHE A 99 -4.12 -3.46 7.68
CA PHE A 99 -4.08 -2.64 6.46
C PHE A 99 -5.40 -1.92 6.19
N GLN A 100 -6.54 -2.51 6.61
CA GLN A 100 -7.82 -1.82 6.57
C GLN A 100 -7.80 -0.58 7.47
N ALA A 101 -7.26 -0.69 8.69
CA ALA A 101 -7.14 0.43 9.61
C ALA A 101 -6.31 1.59 9.03
N GLU A 102 -5.20 1.27 8.35
CA GLU A 102 -4.38 2.27 7.66
C GLU A 102 -5.15 2.95 6.50
N ALA A 103 -5.84 2.16 5.68
CA ALA A 103 -6.68 2.69 4.61
C ALA A 103 -7.77 3.64 5.15
N ASP A 104 -8.35 3.33 6.31
CA ASP A 104 -9.36 4.15 6.97
C ASP A 104 -8.79 5.46 7.52
N GLN A 105 -7.55 5.48 7.98
CA GLN A 105 -6.86 6.72 8.38
C GLN A 105 -6.62 7.64 7.18
N ILE A 106 -6.15 7.09 6.05
CA ILE A 106 -5.98 7.87 4.82
C ILE A 106 -7.33 8.42 4.35
N ARG A 107 -8.43 7.67 4.53
CA ARG A 107 -9.79 8.14 4.24
C ARG A 107 -10.14 9.42 5.03
N VAL A 108 -9.74 9.52 6.30
CA VAL A 108 -9.95 10.74 7.10
C VAL A 108 -9.24 11.94 6.47
N ALA A 109 -8.01 11.80 6.00
CA ALA A 109 -7.32 12.85 5.27
C ALA A 109 -8.07 13.26 3.98
N LEU A 110 -8.57 12.27 3.24
CA LEU A 110 -9.37 12.50 2.03
C LEU A 110 -10.66 13.27 2.33
N GLU A 111 -11.36 12.93 3.41
CA GLU A 111 -12.58 13.64 3.82
C GLU A 111 -12.30 15.11 4.10
N GLN A 112 -11.14 15.47 4.63
CA GLN A 112 -10.72 16.86 4.85
C GLN A 112 -10.33 17.55 3.53
N LEU A 113 -9.62 16.88 2.64
CA LEU A 113 -9.18 17.44 1.37
C LEU A 113 -10.33 17.55 0.36
N SER A 114 -11.26 16.60 0.34
CA SER A 114 -12.28 16.43 -0.68
C SER A 114 -13.73 16.54 -0.19
N SER A 115 -13.98 16.73 1.08
CA SER A 115 -15.25 16.77 1.81
C SER A 115 -16.57 16.63 1.00
N GLN A 116 -16.88 15.44 0.58
CA GLN A 116 -18.23 14.96 0.86
C GLN A 116 -18.14 13.95 1.99
N GLY A 117 -18.42 14.40 3.18
CA GLY A 117 -18.55 13.53 4.31
C GLY A 117 -19.75 12.63 4.12
N LYS A 118 -19.53 11.47 3.60
CA LYS A 118 -20.23 10.20 3.71
C LYS A 118 -19.84 9.33 2.52
N THR A 119 -18.67 8.73 2.55
CA THR A 119 -18.55 7.43 1.94
C THR A 119 -19.23 6.46 2.90
N SER A 120 -20.36 5.86 2.50
CA SER A 120 -20.86 4.66 3.18
C SER A 120 -19.76 3.62 3.17
N GLU A 121 -19.72 2.72 4.17
CA GLU A 121 -18.75 1.62 4.22
C GLU A 121 -18.72 0.76 2.93
N ASP A 122 -19.78 0.85 2.11
CA ASP A 122 -19.95 0.15 0.85
C ASP A 122 -19.63 0.99 -0.41
N ASP A 123 -19.38 2.31 -0.26
CA ASP A 123 -19.13 3.19 -1.41
C ASP A 123 -17.63 3.46 -1.57
N HIS A 124 -16.92 2.47 -2.11
CA HIS A 124 -15.52 2.61 -2.50
C HIS A 124 -15.33 3.60 -3.67
N ASP A 125 -16.43 4.14 -4.22
CA ASP A 125 -16.47 4.49 -5.63
C ASP A 125 -16.58 5.99 -5.95
N ASN A 126 -16.82 6.88 -4.99
CA ASN A 126 -17.04 8.29 -5.33
C ASN A 126 -16.27 9.23 -4.41
N ILE A 127 -15.10 9.65 -4.88
CA ILE A 127 -14.55 10.94 -4.49
C ILE A 127 -15.27 11.97 -5.37
N ASP A 128 -16.31 12.58 -4.85
CA ASP A 128 -16.97 13.70 -5.51
C ASP A 128 -16.20 14.99 -5.17
N PHE A 129 -15.37 15.42 -6.11
CA PHE A 129 -14.59 16.64 -5.96
C PHE A 129 -15.45 17.93 -6.00
N GLU A 130 -16.74 17.85 -6.36
CA GLU A 130 -17.62 19.01 -6.45
C GLU A 130 -18.17 19.51 -5.11
N GLY A 131 -18.10 18.70 -4.05
CA GLY A 131 -18.68 19.02 -2.74
C GLY A 131 -17.69 19.24 -1.59
N ASN A 132 -16.45 19.49 -1.88
CA ASN A 132 -15.35 19.61 -0.94
C ASN A 132 -15.48 20.83 -0.03
N SER A 133 -15.35 20.70 1.31
CA SER A 133 -15.34 21.85 2.22
C SER A 133 -14.19 22.78 1.90
N THR A 134 -13.01 22.24 1.65
CA THR A 134 -11.84 23.03 1.27
C THR A 134 -12.05 23.69 -0.09
N LEU A 135 -12.56 22.97 -1.10
CA LEU A 135 -12.89 23.55 -2.40
C LEU A 135 -14.12 24.44 -2.37
N ALA A 136 -15.16 24.10 -1.59
CA ALA A 136 -16.33 24.95 -1.40
C ALA A 136 -15.99 26.25 -0.66
N LEU A 137 -15.09 26.17 0.32
CA LEU A 137 -14.56 27.35 1.01
C LEU A 137 -13.74 28.22 0.05
N ALA A 138 -12.85 27.63 -0.76
CA ALA A 138 -12.09 28.35 -1.76
C ALA A 138 -13.00 29.03 -2.80
N LYS A 139 -14.07 28.36 -3.24
CA LYS A 139 -15.09 28.94 -4.11
C LYS A 139 -15.83 30.09 -3.43
N THR A 140 -16.21 29.93 -2.17
CA THR A 140 -16.84 30.99 -1.38
C THR A 140 -15.93 32.22 -1.25
N VAL A 141 -14.64 32.00 -1.03
CA VAL A 141 -13.61 33.05 -1.02
C VAL A 141 -13.53 33.76 -2.37
N SER A 142 -13.50 33.01 -3.47
CA SER A 142 -13.48 33.58 -4.83
C SER A 142 -14.74 34.37 -5.15
N GLU A 143 -15.95 33.88 -4.80
CA GLU A 143 -17.20 34.53 -5.02
C GLU A 143 -17.33 35.85 -4.24
N ARG A 144 -16.85 35.90 -3.00
CA ARG A 144 -16.83 37.11 -2.16
C ARG A 144 -15.96 38.21 -2.77
N LEU A 145 -14.87 37.84 -3.40
CA LEU A 145 -13.94 38.76 -4.07
C LEU A 145 -14.33 39.12 -5.50
N ALA A 146 -15.47 38.65 -5.99
CA ALA A 146 -15.92 38.94 -7.38
C ALA A 146 -16.10 40.43 -7.69
N GLY A 147 -16.30 41.27 -6.67
CA GLY A 147 -16.33 42.73 -6.79
C GLY A 147 -14.97 43.40 -6.75
N TRP A 148 -13.90 42.69 -6.39
CA TRP A 148 -12.56 43.20 -6.31
C TRP A 148 -11.93 43.24 -7.70
N GLN A 149 -11.45 44.39 -8.14
CA GLN A 149 -10.86 44.61 -9.47
C GLN A 149 -9.41 45.09 -9.34
N GLY A 150 -8.61 44.78 -10.32
CA GLY A 150 -7.21 45.19 -10.39
C GLY A 150 -6.24 44.03 -10.48
N ALA A 151 -4.96 44.32 -10.62
CA ALA A 151 -3.92 43.30 -10.84
C ALA A 151 -3.76 42.36 -9.62
N ALA A 152 -3.87 42.87 -8.40
CA ALA A 152 -3.82 42.07 -7.16
C ALA A 152 -4.98 41.07 -7.09
N SER A 153 -6.21 41.50 -7.47
CA SER A 153 -7.36 40.61 -7.55
C SER A 153 -7.15 39.46 -8.55
N ALA A 154 -6.68 39.80 -9.75
CA ALA A 154 -6.42 38.81 -10.79
C ALA A 154 -5.37 37.79 -10.34
N SER A 155 -4.27 38.24 -9.74
CA SER A 155 -3.22 37.38 -9.19
C SER A 155 -3.71 36.48 -8.05
N PHE A 156 -4.59 37.01 -7.17
CA PHE A 156 -5.17 36.22 -6.11
C PHE A 156 -6.16 35.16 -6.63
N GLN A 157 -6.97 35.50 -7.62
CA GLN A 157 -7.85 34.51 -8.26
C GLN A 157 -7.07 33.40 -8.96
N GLU A 158 -5.97 33.74 -9.63
CA GLU A 158 -5.05 32.75 -10.21
C GLU A 158 -4.46 31.84 -9.12
N TYR A 159 -4.05 32.42 -7.98
CA TYR A 159 -3.56 31.68 -6.83
C TYR A 159 -4.64 30.71 -6.26
N LEU A 160 -5.89 31.14 -6.14
CA LEU A 160 -6.99 30.27 -5.69
C LEU A 160 -7.27 29.12 -6.67
N ASN A 161 -7.19 29.39 -7.98
CA ASN A 161 -7.33 28.36 -9.00
C ASN A 161 -6.20 27.32 -8.91
N LEU A 162 -4.98 27.80 -8.66
CA LEU A 162 -3.83 26.91 -8.45
C LEU A 162 -4.00 26.09 -7.17
N PHE A 163 -4.43 26.73 -6.08
CA PHE A 163 -4.76 26.04 -4.81
C PHE A 163 -5.75 24.89 -5.03
N THR A 164 -6.85 25.13 -5.76
CA THR A 164 -7.83 24.07 -6.04
C THR A 164 -7.23 22.92 -6.84
N THR A 165 -6.33 23.21 -7.76
CA THR A 165 -5.60 22.19 -8.54
C THR A 165 -4.66 21.38 -7.66
N VAL A 166 -3.88 22.04 -6.81
CA VAL A 166 -2.93 21.38 -5.89
C VAL A 166 -3.66 20.48 -4.91
N VAL A 167 -4.72 20.97 -4.26
CA VAL A 167 -5.53 20.18 -3.32
C VAL A 167 -6.17 18.97 -4.01
N GLY A 168 -6.67 19.13 -5.23
CA GLY A 168 -7.20 18.03 -6.01
C GLY A 168 -6.15 16.95 -6.30
N ASN A 169 -4.92 17.34 -6.64
CA ASN A 169 -3.83 16.40 -6.86
C ASN A 169 -3.37 15.72 -5.57
N GLN A 170 -3.29 16.45 -4.44
CA GLN A 170 -2.98 15.90 -3.13
C GLN A 170 -4.04 14.86 -2.70
N ALA A 171 -5.31 15.13 -2.92
CA ALA A 171 -6.40 14.18 -2.68
C ALA A 171 -6.27 12.93 -3.56
N LEU A 172 -5.95 13.08 -4.85
CA LEU A 172 -5.71 11.93 -5.74
C LEU A 172 -4.51 11.09 -5.31
N ALA A 173 -3.43 11.70 -4.83
CA ALA A 173 -2.29 10.97 -4.29
C ALA A 173 -2.66 10.19 -3.02
N ALA A 174 -3.40 10.80 -2.10
CA ALA A 174 -3.91 10.12 -0.90
C ALA A 174 -4.80 8.92 -1.25
N GLU A 175 -5.69 9.07 -2.26
CA GLU A 175 -6.52 7.96 -2.72
C GLU A 175 -5.70 6.84 -3.35
N ALA A 176 -4.66 7.17 -4.08
CA ALA A 176 -3.76 6.16 -4.65
C ALA A 176 -3.00 5.37 -3.56
N ILE A 177 -2.55 6.04 -2.51
CA ILE A 177 -1.92 5.39 -1.35
C ILE A 177 -2.95 4.48 -0.65
N ARG A 178 -4.17 4.97 -0.45
CA ARG A 178 -5.28 4.19 0.12
C ARG A 178 -5.57 2.92 -0.70
N ALA A 179 -5.59 3.02 -2.03
CA ALA A 179 -5.76 1.87 -2.92
C ALA A 179 -4.64 0.84 -2.73
N CYS A 180 -3.37 1.28 -2.55
CA CYS A 180 -2.26 0.38 -2.23
C CYS A 180 -2.47 -0.36 -0.90
N MET A 181 -3.04 0.30 0.12
CA MET A 181 -3.36 -0.36 1.39
C MET A 181 -4.45 -1.42 1.24
N TYR A 182 -5.47 -1.16 0.43
CA TYR A 182 -6.46 -2.18 0.09
C TYR A 182 -5.86 -3.34 -0.71
N MET A 183 -4.89 -3.07 -1.59
CA MET A 183 -4.18 -4.13 -2.30
C MET A 183 -3.37 -5.00 -1.33
N GLU A 184 -2.67 -4.42 -0.35
CA GLU A 184 -1.99 -5.17 0.71
C GLU A 184 -2.97 -6.00 1.54
N ARG A 185 -4.08 -5.39 1.96
CA ARG A 185 -5.14 -6.11 2.67
C ARG A 185 -5.58 -7.36 1.91
N GLU A 186 -5.93 -7.21 0.64
CA GLU A 186 -6.42 -8.32 -0.18
C GLU A 186 -5.30 -9.32 -0.51
N LEU A 187 -4.07 -8.85 -0.73
CA LEU A 187 -2.91 -9.72 -0.90
C LEU A 187 -2.78 -10.69 0.28
N TRP A 188 -2.81 -10.17 1.51
CA TRP A 188 -2.65 -11.01 2.70
C TRP A 188 -3.89 -11.85 3.01
N ASN A 189 -5.10 -11.34 2.75
CA ASN A 189 -6.34 -12.11 2.87
C ASN A 189 -6.33 -13.34 1.95
N ASN A 190 -6.02 -13.15 0.68
CA ASN A 190 -5.96 -14.24 -0.29
C ASN A 190 -4.76 -15.16 -0.06
N SER A 191 -3.60 -14.62 0.34
CA SER A 191 -2.43 -15.43 0.70
C SER A 191 -2.73 -16.38 1.86
N ARG A 192 -3.40 -15.91 2.92
CA ARG A 192 -3.82 -16.75 4.05
C ARG A 192 -4.78 -17.85 3.61
N ASN A 193 -5.75 -17.54 2.74
CA ASN A 193 -6.69 -18.50 2.18
C ASN A 193 -5.98 -19.52 1.27
N ASP A 194 -5.07 -19.08 0.42
CA ASP A 194 -4.30 -19.95 -0.46
C ASP A 194 -3.39 -20.90 0.34
N VAL A 195 -2.76 -20.42 1.43
CA VAL A 195 -1.96 -21.26 2.33
C VAL A 195 -2.81 -22.29 3.07
N ALA A 196 -3.98 -21.91 3.57
CA ALA A 196 -4.90 -22.83 4.21
C ALA A 196 -5.34 -23.95 3.24
N SER A 197 -5.72 -23.55 2.02
CA SER A 197 -6.09 -24.48 0.94
C SER A 197 -4.91 -25.36 0.54
N PHE A 198 -3.70 -24.78 0.46
CA PHE A 198 -2.48 -25.50 0.14
C PHE A 198 -2.15 -26.57 1.17
N ALA A 199 -2.26 -26.26 2.46
CA ALA A 199 -2.04 -27.23 3.54
C ALA A 199 -3.07 -28.38 3.47
N ALA A 200 -4.36 -28.07 3.29
CA ALA A 200 -5.40 -29.07 3.15
C ALA A 200 -5.18 -29.96 1.92
N ASN A 201 -4.83 -29.35 0.77
CA ASN A 201 -4.56 -30.08 -0.46
C ASN A 201 -3.29 -30.92 -0.40
N ALA A 202 -2.23 -30.45 0.28
CA ALA A 202 -1.02 -31.21 0.53
C ALA A 202 -1.29 -32.46 1.38
N ARG A 203 -2.10 -32.30 2.44
CA ARG A 203 -2.59 -33.44 3.25
C ARG A 203 -3.34 -34.45 2.39
N ALA A 204 -4.32 -33.99 1.59
CA ALA A 204 -5.08 -34.85 0.72
C ALA A 204 -4.21 -35.54 -0.34
N ALA A 205 -3.21 -34.84 -0.89
CA ALA A 205 -2.28 -35.40 -1.88
C ALA A 205 -1.46 -36.59 -1.31
N PHE A 206 -0.98 -36.49 -0.07
CA PHE A 206 -0.33 -37.60 0.60
C PHE A 206 -1.31 -38.73 0.97
N SER A 207 -2.52 -38.39 1.42
CA SER A 207 -3.54 -39.38 1.77
C SER A 207 -3.90 -40.28 0.57
N HIS A 208 -4.01 -39.69 -0.63
CA HIS A 208 -4.34 -40.39 -1.87
C HIS A 208 -3.12 -40.78 -2.73
N CYS A 209 -1.90 -40.65 -2.19
CA CYS A 209 -0.72 -41.04 -2.90
C CYS A 209 -0.75 -42.55 -3.26
N GLY A 210 -0.58 -42.87 -4.54
CA GLY A 210 -0.67 -44.23 -5.04
C GLY A 210 -2.03 -44.66 -5.60
N ASP A 211 -3.08 -43.84 -5.41
CA ASP A 211 -4.40 -44.12 -6.00
C ASP A 211 -4.42 -43.81 -7.52
N ILE A 212 -5.23 -44.52 -8.28
CA ILE A 212 -5.28 -44.40 -9.75
C ILE A 212 -6.00 -43.11 -10.21
N SER A 213 -6.78 -42.48 -9.34
CA SER A 213 -7.65 -41.30 -9.64
C SER A 213 -7.13 -39.98 -9.12
N VAL A 214 -5.82 -39.77 -9.12
CA VAL A 214 -5.12 -38.67 -8.39
C VAL A 214 -5.11 -37.33 -9.14
N ASP A 215 -5.61 -37.24 -10.37
CA ASP A 215 -5.51 -36.05 -11.23
C ASP A 215 -6.33 -34.84 -10.74
N ASP A 216 -7.19 -35.01 -9.72
CA ASP A 216 -8.13 -33.99 -9.28
C ASP A 216 -7.64 -33.13 -8.11
N ILE A 217 -6.54 -33.50 -7.44
CA ILE A 217 -6.00 -32.72 -6.32
C ILE A 217 -5.05 -31.66 -6.85
N LYS A 218 -5.57 -30.44 -6.94
CA LYS A 218 -4.86 -29.30 -7.53
C LYS A 218 -4.85 -28.11 -6.57
N GLN A 219 -3.73 -27.40 -6.53
CA GLN A 219 -3.67 -26.09 -5.88
C GLN A 219 -3.99 -25.01 -6.90
N VAL A 220 -5.01 -24.23 -6.61
CA VAL A 220 -5.32 -22.96 -7.29
C VAL A 220 -4.75 -21.82 -6.48
N ILE A 221 -4.00 -20.93 -7.11
CA ILE A 221 -3.41 -19.74 -6.46
C ILE A 221 -4.25 -18.53 -6.85
N SER A 222 -4.96 -17.96 -5.88
CA SER A 222 -5.94 -16.88 -6.09
C SER A 222 -5.37 -15.47 -5.84
N VAL A 223 -4.17 -15.36 -5.26
CA VAL A 223 -3.49 -14.08 -4.96
C VAL A 223 -3.48 -13.12 -6.15
N VAL A 224 -3.42 -13.65 -7.37
CA VAL A 224 -3.32 -12.85 -8.61
C VAL A 224 -4.61 -12.09 -8.96
N SER A 225 -5.78 -12.62 -8.57
CA SER A 225 -7.07 -11.99 -8.89
C SER A 225 -7.33 -10.72 -8.08
N THR A 226 -6.63 -10.54 -6.98
CA THR A 226 -6.81 -9.51 -5.96
C THR A 226 -6.68 -8.10 -6.49
N VAL A 227 -5.61 -7.84 -7.23
CA VAL A 227 -5.30 -6.49 -7.69
C VAL A 227 -6.32 -5.96 -8.69
N ASN A 228 -6.77 -6.82 -9.62
CA ASN A 228 -7.80 -6.44 -10.58
C ASN A 228 -9.14 -6.14 -9.90
N THR A 229 -9.45 -6.83 -8.79
CA THR A 229 -10.65 -6.60 -7.99
C THR A 229 -10.56 -5.24 -7.31
N VAL A 230 -9.44 -4.93 -6.63
CA VAL A 230 -9.24 -3.64 -5.95
C VAL A 230 -9.26 -2.48 -6.94
N LEU A 231 -8.59 -2.60 -8.09
CA LEU A 231 -8.64 -1.57 -9.13
C LEU A 231 -10.06 -1.33 -9.67
N GLY A 232 -10.94 -2.34 -9.60
CA GLY A 232 -12.37 -2.22 -9.90
C GLY A 232 -13.11 -1.33 -8.91
N TRP A 233 -12.67 -1.27 -7.66
CA TRP A 233 -13.30 -0.48 -6.59
C TRP A 233 -12.99 1.02 -6.65
N PHE A 234 -12.02 1.44 -7.47
CA PHE A 234 -11.61 2.83 -7.61
C PHE A 234 -11.80 3.36 -9.03
N PRO A 235 -13.07 3.56 -9.48
CA PRO A 235 -13.36 4.04 -10.84
C PRO A 235 -12.83 5.45 -11.10
N ALA A 236 -12.59 6.26 -10.06
CA ALA A 236 -11.95 7.57 -10.20
C ALA A 236 -10.60 7.49 -10.92
N PHE A 237 -9.86 6.38 -10.78
CA PHE A 237 -8.64 6.14 -11.56
C PHE A 237 -8.89 5.95 -13.06
N LYS A 238 -10.12 5.60 -13.46
CA LYS A 238 -10.49 5.40 -14.87
C LYS A 238 -10.97 6.68 -15.55
N THR A 239 -11.43 7.68 -14.80
CA THR A 239 -12.17 8.83 -15.32
C THR A 239 -11.54 10.20 -15.10
N VAL A 240 -10.42 10.30 -14.38
CA VAL A 240 -9.73 11.59 -14.21
C VAL A 240 -9.03 11.99 -15.51
N THR A 241 -9.84 12.28 -16.52
CA THR A 241 -9.51 13.24 -17.57
C THR A 241 -9.91 14.62 -17.06
N ALA A 242 -9.29 15.09 -15.99
CA ALA A 242 -9.51 16.45 -15.54
C ALA A 242 -9.05 17.41 -16.65
N PRO A 243 -9.83 18.46 -16.97
CA PRO A 243 -9.48 19.45 -17.98
C PRO A 243 -8.32 20.37 -17.54
N VAL A 244 -7.66 20.07 -16.43
CA VAL A 244 -6.54 20.84 -15.90
C VAL A 244 -5.25 20.21 -16.39
N GLY A 245 -4.72 20.79 -17.46
CA GLY A 245 -3.45 20.56 -18.13
C GLY A 245 -2.66 19.33 -17.72
N LYS A 246 -2.40 18.42 -18.65
CA LYS A 246 -1.49 17.24 -18.56
C LYS A 246 -1.26 16.60 -17.17
N GLY A 247 -2.22 16.72 -16.28
CA GLY A 247 -2.25 16.07 -14.97
C GLY A 247 -2.21 14.56 -15.19
N LEU A 248 -1.17 13.95 -14.73
CA LEU A 248 -0.96 12.53 -14.82
C LEU A 248 -2.08 11.82 -14.04
N SER A 249 -2.95 11.17 -14.78
CA SER A 249 -3.93 10.26 -14.20
C SER A 249 -3.19 9.24 -13.33
N VAL A 250 -3.48 9.22 -12.03
CA VAL A 250 -2.99 8.18 -11.11
C VAL A 250 -3.36 6.79 -11.63
N ALA A 251 -4.45 6.67 -12.39
CA ALA A 251 -4.85 5.47 -13.11
C ALA A 251 -3.72 4.88 -13.97
N ASN A 252 -2.89 5.70 -14.59
CA ASN A 252 -1.78 5.21 -15.42
C ASN A 252 -0.66 4.55 -14.60
N VAL A 253 -0.56 4.84 -13.30
CA VAL A 253 0.38 4.14 -12.42
C VAL A 253 0.00 2.68 -12.30
N PHE A 254 -1.28 2.40 -12.08
CA PHE A 254 -1.77 1.05 -11.81
C PHE A 254 -1.95 0.21 -13.08
N VAL A 255 -2.48 0.76 -14.16
CA VAL A 255 -2.77 0.01 -15.40
C VAL A 255 -1.51 -0.60 -16.01
N ASN A 256 -0.38 0.10 -15.94
CA ASN A 256 0.88 -0.40 -16.48
C ASN A 256 1.60 -1.40 -15.57
N THR A 257 1.32 -1.39 -14.26
CA THR A 257 2.01 -2.20 -13.28
C THR A 257 1.36 -3.60 -13.13
N PHE A 258 0.03 -3.70 -13.19
CA PHE A 258 -0.70 -4.92 -12.83
C PHE A 258 -1.28 -5.71 -14.02
N GLY A 259 -0.83 -5.47 -15.23
CA GLY A 259 -1.37 -6.12 -16.45
C GLY A 259 -1.00 -7.59 -16.59
N GLY A 260 -2.00 -8.49 -16.52
CA GLY A 260 -1.93 -9.80 -17.17
C GLY A 260 -1.44 -11.00 -16.38
N GLN A 261 -1.43 -10.97 -15.06
CA GLN A 261 -1.12 -12.16 -14.27
C GLN A 261 -2.28 -13.19 -14.36
N LYS A 262 -1.95 -14.46 -14.65
CA LYS A 262 -2.93 -15.56 -14.72
C LYS A 262 -2.89 -16.37 -13.45
N GLU A 263 -4.06 -16.91 -13.06
CA GLU A 263 -4.15 -17.95 -12.03
C GLU A 263 -3.24 -19.12 -12.36
N ALA A 264 -2.52 -19.62 -11.38
CA ALA A 264 -1.70 -20.82 -11.52
C ALA A 264 -2.44 -21.99 -10.89
N THR A 265 -2.48 -23.12 -11.61
CA THR A 265 -3.03 -24.38 -11.13
C THR A 265 -1.94 -25.42 -11.13
N ASN A 266 -1.62 -25.97 -9.96
CA ASN A 266 -0.58 -26.98 -9.78
C ASN A 266 -1.20 -28.31 -9.35
N PRO A 267 -0.97 -29.41 -10.08
CA PRO A 267 -1.32 -30.75 -9.60
C PRO A 267 -0.41 -31.07 -8.40
N LEU A 268 -0.97 -31.58 -7.31
CA LEU A 268 -0.21 -31.94 -6.11
C LEU A 268 0.01 -33.44 -5.98
N ALA A 269 -1.00 -34.26 -6.23
CA ALA A 269 -0.91 -35.69 -6.06
C ALA A 269 -0.14 -36.38 -7.21
N SER A 270 0.55 -37.46 -6.90
CA SER A 270 1.24 -38.33 -7.83
C SER A 270 1.21 -39.79 -7.34
N ARG A 271 1.65 -40.71 -8.18
CA ARG A 271 1.77 -42.13 -7.80
C ARG A 271 2.90 -42.40 -6.81
N GLY A 272 3.95 -41.58 -6.84
CA GLY A 272 5.10 -41.68 -5.95
C GLY A 272 5.06 -40.64 -4.85
N VAL A 273 5.50 -41.01 -3.65
CA VAL A 273 5.52 -40.09 -2.48
C VAL A 273 6.49 -38.93 -2.70
N GLU A 274 7.68 -39.20 -3.24
CA GLU A 274 8.65 -38.14 -3.57
C GLU A 274 8.19 -37.27 -4.74
N ASP A 275 7.48 -37.81 -5.72
CA ASP A 275 6.90 -37.01 -6.80
C ASP A 275 5.78 -36.11 -6.28
N THR A 276 4.94 -36.60 -5.36
CA THR A 276 3.95 -35.81 -4.65
C THR A 276 4.60 -34.68 -3.86
N TRP A 277 5.68 -34.98 -3.13
CA TRP A 277 6.45 -33.96 -2.44
C TRP A 277 7.04 -32.90 -3.39
N ASN A 278 7.63 -33.32 -4.50
CA ASN A 278 8.19 -32.41 -5.50
C ASN A 278 7.12 -31.49 -6.09
N ASN A 279 5.92 -32.02 -6.33
CA ASN A 279 4.77 -31.20 -6.77
C ASN A 279 4.36 -30.19 -5.71
N ILE A 280 4.33 -30.58 -4.42
CA ILE A 280 4.05 -29.68 -3.28
C ILE A 280 5.13 -28.59 -3.20
N VAL A 281 6.42 -28.93 -3.29
CA VAL A 281 7.52 -27.96 -3.29
C VAL A 281 7.42 -26.98 -4.46
N LYS A 282 7.01 -27.45 -5.62
CA LYS A 282 6.78 -26.58 -6.77
C LYS A 282 5.61 -25.62 -6.52
N ALA A 283 4.51 -26.12 -5.99
CA ALA A 283 3.34 -25.29 -5.67
C ALA A 283 3.66 -24.25 -4.58
N ASP A 284 4.44 -24.61 -3.56
CA ASP A 284 4.97 -23.71 -2.55
C ASP A 284 5.79 -22.56 -3.18
N LYS A 285 6.71 -22.94 -4.08
CA LYS A 285 7.53 -21.93 -4.79
C LYS A 285 6.65 -21.00 -5.62
N ASP A 286 5.71 -21.54 -6.38
CA ASP A 286 4.82 -20.76 -7.23
C ASP A 286 3.95 -19.80 -6.40
N LEU A 287 3.46 -20.23 -5.23
CA LEU A 287 2.70 -19.39 -4.30
C LEU A 287 3.56 -18.23 -3.78
N ARG A 288 4.76 -18.52 -3.29
CA ARG A 288 5.68 -17.47 -2.79
C ARG A 288 6.11 -16.51 -3.90
N ASP A 289 6.36 -17.00 -5.10
CA ASP A 289 6.71 -16.15 -6.24
C ASP A 289 5.54 -15.22 -6.64
N LYS A 290 4.30 -15.69 -6.52
CA LYS A 290 3.10 -14.87 -6.76
C LYS A 290 2.92 -13.79 -5.70
N ILE A 291 3.03 -14.14 -4.41
CA ILE A 291 2.99 -13.17 -3.31
C ILE A 291 4.05 -12.09 -3.54
N ARG A 292 5.31 -12.50 -3.78
CA ARG A 292 6.44 -11.59 -4.02
C ARG A 292 6.22 -10.68 -5.22
N THR A 293 5.66 -11.18 -6.31
CA THR A 293 5.42 -10.39 -7.51
C THR A 293 4.34 -9.34 -7.25
N THR A 294 3.21 -9.74 -6.66
CA THR A 294 2.11 -8.82 -6.35
C THR A 294 2.55 -7.72 -5.38
N GLU A 295 3.30 -8.08 -4.33
CA GLU A 295 3.81 -7.09 -3.39
C GLU A 295 4.83 -6.14 -4.03
N ARG A 296 5.69 -6.62 -4.93
CA ARG A 296 6.60 -5.75 -5.69
C ARG A 296 5.85 -4.76 -6.57
N ASP A 297 4.74 -5.19 -7.14
CA ASP A 297 3.89 -4.32 -7.95
C ASP A 297 3.27 -3.21 -7.10
N ILE A 298 2.86 -3.52 -5.85
CA ILE A 298 2.38 -2.52 -4.88
C ILE A 298 3.51 -1.56 -4.49
N ASP A 299 4.68 -2.07 -4.13
CA ASP A 299 5.87 -1.29 -3.79
C ASP A 299 6.27 -0.32 -4.92
N THR A 300 6.27 -0.82 -6.15
CA THR A 300 6.53 -0.01 -7.36
C THR A 300 5.47 1.09 -7.52
N SER A 301 4.20 0.79 -7.24
CA SER A 301 3.12 1.78 -7.33
C SER A 301 3.29 2.89 -6.30
N LEU A 302 3.60 2.55 -5.04
CA LEU A 302 3.90 3.52 -3.99
C LEU A 302 5.11 4.39 -4.34
N SER A 303 6.19 3.79 -4.84
CA SER A 303 7.38 4.50 -5.30
C SER A 303 7.06 5.47 -6.45
N ASN A 304 6.25 5.04 -7.42
CA ASN A 304 5.82 5.90 -8.52
C ASN A 304 4.94 7.08 -8.05
N ILE A 305 4.13 6.90 -7.01
CA ILE A 305 3.36 8.00 -6.41
C ILE A 305 4.32 8.97 -5.72
N TYR A 306 5.28 8.44 -4.94
CA TYR A 306 6.32 9.25 -4.30
C TYR A 306 7.07 10.12 -5.30
N ASP A 307 7.58 9.54 -6.39
CA ASP A 307 8.33 10.24 -7.43
C ASP A 307 7.53 11.41 -8.05
N ARG A 308 6.21 11.30 -8.07
CA ARG A 308 5.33 12.35 -8.59
C ARG A 308 5.04 13.43 -7.57
N VAL A 309 4.79 13.05 -6.32
CA VAL A 309 4.54 14.00 -5.23
C VAL A 309 5.78 14.83 -4.96
N SER A 310 6.96 14.19 -4.94
CA SER A 310 8.25 14.84 -4.68
C SER A 310 8.86 15.56 -5.89
N ALA A 311 8.22 15.47 -7.08
CA ALA A 311 8.77 16.09 -8.28
C ALA A 311 8.88 17.61 -8.13
N ALA A 312 10.10 18.11 -8.17
CA ALA A 312 10.36 19.54 -8.17
C ALA A 312 9.70 20.21 -9.42
N PRO A 313 9.30 21.48 -9.31
CA PRO A 313 8.83 22.25 -10.45
C PRO A 313 9.87 22.22 -11.56
N ASP A 314 9.44 21.83 -12.77
CA ASP A 314 10.33 21.75 -13.93
C ASP A 314 10.55 23.16 -14.50
N ILE A 315 11.78 23.60 -14.61
CA ILE A 315 12.14 24.88 -15.23
C ILE A 315 12.29 24.64 -16.71
N ARG A 316 11.34 25.13 -17.50
CA ARG A 316 11.38 25.02 -18.95
C ARG A 316 12.53 25.85 -19.54
N SER A 317 12.96 25.47 -20.74
CA SER A 317 14.03 26.16 -21.48
C SER A 317 13.73 27.62 -21.84
N ASP A 318 12.46 28.06 -21.77
CA ASP A 318 12.02 29.44 -21.94
C ASP A 318 12.02 30.26 -20.65
N GLY A 319 12.49 29.67 -19.54
CA GLY A 319 12.51 30.30 -18.21
C GLY A 319 11.16 30.25 -17.48
N SER A 320 10.13 29.68 -18.09
CA SER A 320 8.89 29.41 -17.38
C SER A 320 9.04 28.17 -16.49
N THR A 321 8.49 28.22 -15.28
CA THR A 321 8.47 27.10 -14.36
C THR A 321 7.18 26.31 -14.58
N ASP A 322 7.30 25.03 -14.92
CA ASP A 322 6.16 24.12 -14.75
C ASP A 322 5.93 24.00 -13.23
N GLN A 323 4.81 24.54 -12.78
CA GLN A 323 4.47 24.52 -11.35
C GLN A 323 4.35 23.07 -10.90
N SER A 324 4.90 22.75 -9.72
CA SER A 324 4.64 21.47 -9.09
C SER A 324 3.13 21.28 -8.97
N LEU A 325 2.66 20.11 -9.39
CA LEU A 325 1.24 19.79 -9.32
C LEU A 325 0.77 19.53 -7.88
N TYR A 326 1.68 19.38 -6.94
CA TYR A 326 1.41 19.04 -5.53
C TYR A 326 1.82 20.15 -4.57
N HIS A 327 2.62 21.12 -5.03
CA HIS A 327 3.14 22.21 -4.23
C HIS A 327 2.44 23.51 -4.58
N LEU A 328 1.85 24.18 -3.58
CA LEU A 328 1.30 25.52 -3.74
C LEU A 328 2.45 26.55 -3.64
N PRO A 329 2.72 27.33 -4.69
CA PRO A 329 3.76 28.33 -4.61
C PRO A 329 3.33 29.50 -3.73
N ARG A 330 4.30 30.26 -3.23
CA ARG A 330 4.05 31.49 -2.47
C ARG A 330 3.31 32.51 -3.31
N PRO A 331 2.39 33.27 -2.70
CA PRO A 331 1.56 34.26 -3.39
C PRO A 331 2.32 35.58 -3.72
N THR A 332 3.57 35.47 -4.18
CA THR A 332 4.41 36.65 -4.48
C THR A 332 3.89 37.50 -5.61
N GLY A 333 3.13 36.92 -6.54
CA GLY A 333 2.52 37.64 -7.66
C GLY A 333 1.51 38.70 -7.24
N ILE A 334 0.87 38.53 -6.09
CA ILE A 334 -0.13 39.47 -5.56
C ILE A 334 0.57 40.78 -5.11
N LEU A 335 1.77 40.71 -4.55
CA LEU A 335 2.56 41.84 -4.10
C LEU A 335 3.17 42.65 -5.25
N ASN A 336 3.57 41.99 -6.33
CA ASN A 336 4.25 42.63 -7.46
C ASN A 336 3.28 43.28 -8.46
N ALA A 337 1.97 43.05 -8.29
CA ALA A 337 0.96 43.58 -9.19
C ALA A 337 0.81 45.11 -9.11
N ASP A 338 1.10 45.72 -7.96
CA ASP A 338 0.98 47.16 -7.72
C ASP A 338 2.20 47.95 -8.25
N GLU A 339 3.36 47.35 -8.51
CA GLU A 339 4.55 48.03 -9.07
C GLU A 339 4.39 48.44 -10.55
N LYS A 340 3.42 47.91 -11.28
CA LYS A 340 3.21 48.17 -12.69
C LYS A 340 2.32 49.39 -13.05
N GLY A 341 1.99 50.20 -12.07
CA GLY A 341 1.70 51.63 -12.31
C GLY A 341 0.35 51.98 -12.98
N ASP A 342 -0.54 51.04 -13.25
CA ASP A 342 -1.89 51.36 -13.72
C ASP A 342 -2.82 51.50 -12.47
N VAL A 343 -2.97 52.76 -12.00
CA VAL A 343 -3.95 53.12 -10.96
C VAL A 343 -5.36 52.95 -11.57
N VAL A 344 -5.81 51.69 -11.66
CA VAL A 344 -7.24 51.43 -11.84
C VAL A 344 -7.90 51.76 -10.49
N GLN A 345 -8.87 52.67 -10.50
CA GLN A 345 -9.64 53.04 -9.35
C GLN A 345 -10.28 51.77 -8.75
N VAL A 346 -9.66 51.22 -7.71
CA VAL A 346 -10.09 49.96 -7.09
C VAL A 346 -11.32 50.25 -6.23
N THR A 347 -12.44 49.66 -6.60
CA THR A 347 -13.69 49.75 -5.83
C THR A 347 -13.83 48.43 -5.04
N VAL A 348 -13.13 48.33 -3.91
CA VAL A 348 -13.28 47.19 -3.00
C VAL A 348 -13.45 47.73 -1.57
N ASP A 349 -14.28 47.07 -0.80
CA ASP A 349 -14.34 47.26 0.65
C ASP A 349 -13.11 46.54 1.30
N PRO A 350 -12.17 47.26 1.92
CA PRO A 350 -11.04 46.64 2.58
C PRO A 350 -11.41 45.61 3.63
N ALA A 351 -12.57 45.79 4.30
CA ALA A 351 -13.10 44.87 5.28
C ALA A 351 -13.41 43.47 4.65
N LEU A 352 -13.79 43.43 3.37
CA LEU A 352 -14.02 42.18 2.65
C LEU A 352 -12.71 41.42 2.37
N ILE A 353 -11.62 42.12 2.12
CA ILE A 353 -10.29 41.51 1.92
C ILE A 353 -9.80 40.93 3.26
N THR A 354 -9.93 41.66 4.37
CA THR A 354 -9.59 41.19 5.70
C THR A 354 -10.43 39.97 6.13
N ASP A 355 -11.76 39.98 5.90
CA ASP A 355 -12.64 38.81 6.17
C ASP A 355 -12.21 37.60 5.34
N THR A 356 -11.69 37.84 4.13
CA THR A 356 -11.13 36.75 3.28
C THR A 356 -9.83 36.22 3.85
N ALA A 357 -8.92 37.06 4.28
CA ALA A 357 -7.68 36.67 4.97
C ALA A 357 -7.98 35.84 6.23
N ASP A 358 -8.94 36.29 7.03
CA ASP A 358 -9.38 35.55 8.21
C ASP A 358 -9.90 34.16 7.87
N LYS A 359 -10.64 34.00 6.78
CA LYS A 359 -11.13 32.68 6.32
C LYS A 359 -10.02 31.75 5.83
N LEU A 360 -9.02 32.28 5.16
CA LEU A 360 -7.84 31.45 4.78
C LEU A 360 -7.16 30.92 6.06
N ARG A 361 -7.00 31.76 7.08
CA ARG A 361 -6.31 31.45 8.31
C ARG A 361 -7.11 30.62 9.29
N SER A 362 -8.42 30.89 9.43
CA SER A 362 -9.30 30.23 10.42
C SER A 362 -9.96 28.95 9.91
N ASP A 363 -10.22 28.86 8.63
CA ASP A 363 -11.02 27.79 8.05
C ASP A 363 -10.14 26.87 7.16
N LEU A 364 -9.53 27.42 6.10
CA LEU A 364 -8.83 26.61 5.10
C LEU A 364 -7.50 26.01 5.61
N ALA A 365 -6.62 26.81 6.19
CA ALA A 365 -5.32 26.31 6.65
C ALA A 365 -5.43 25.28 7.78
N PRO A 366 -6.34 25.40 8.78
CA PRO A 366 -6.58 24.34 9.76
C PRO A 366 -7.10 23.03 9.19
N GLU A 367 -8.00 23.07 8.19
CA GLU A 367 -8.50 21.88 7.51
C GLU A 367 -7.35 21.12 6.81
N MET A 368 -6.48 21.85 6.09
CA MET A 368 -5.29 21.28 5.47
C MET A 368 -4.34 20.66 6.49
N ARG A 369 -4.11 21.33 7.64
CA ARG A 369 -3.27 20.76 8.72
C ARG A 369 -3.89 19.53 9.34
N THR A 370 -5.21 19.46 9.44
CA THR A 370 -5.92 18.28 9.94
C THR A 370 -5.76 17.11 8.97
N ALA A 371 -5.89 17.37 7.67
CA ALA A 371 -5.63 16.37 6.63
C ALA A 371 -4.19 15.84 6.69
N ALA A 372 -3.21 16.74 6.75
CA ALA A 372 -1.80 16.36 6.90
C ALA A 372 -1.58 15.46 8.12
N LYS A 373 -2.12 15.85 9.28
CA LYS A 373 -1.98 15.08 10.53
C LYS A 373 -2.57 13.67 10.41
N SER A 374 -3.66 13.50 9.67
CA SER A 374 -4.31 12.20 9.49
C SER A 374 -3.49 11.24 8.60
N LEU A 375 -2.59 11.74 7.76
CA LEU A 375 -1.64 10.91 7.00
C LEU A 375 -0.47 10.43 7.85
N ASN A 376 -0.11 11.16 8.90
CA ASN A 376 0.99 10.79 9.79
C ASN A 376 0.47 9.94 10.95
N ALA A 377 0.15 8.69 10.68
CA ALA A 377 -0.53 7.75 11.60
C ALA A 377 0.38 7.15 12.69
N GLY A 378 1.67 7.51 12.74
CA GLY A 378 2.62 6.97 13.70
C GLY A 378 3.42 5.78 13.17
N ASP A 379 4.03 4.99 14.09
CA ASP A 379 4.82 3.81 13.71
C ASP A 379 3.92 2.62 13.38
N THR A 380 3.70 2.38 12.10
CA THR A 380 2.93 1.24 11.57
C THR A 380 3.82 0.10 11.08
N SER A 381 5.13 0.15 11.34
CA SER A 381 6.09 -0.87 10.88
C SER A 381 5.72 -2.29 11.30
N GLY A 382 5.08 -2.43 12.46
CA GLY A 382 4.69 -3.72 13.04
C GLY A 382 3.73 -4.54 12.16
N ILE A 383 2.79 -3.88 11.47
CA ILE A 383 1.78 -4.57 10.64
C ILE A 383 2.38 -5.20 9.38
N TRP A 384 3.55 -4.72 8.95
CA TRP A 384 4.26 -5.20 7.77
C TRP A 384 5.20 -6.36 8.04
N ASN A 385 5.39 -6.72 9.31
CA ASN A 385 6.38 -7.72 9.71
C ASN A 385 5.98 -9.14 9.27
N ARG A 386 6.91 -9.84 8.62
CA ARG A 386 6.79 -11.22 8.20
C ARG A 386 8.15 -11.87 7.97
N ARG A 387 8.16 -13.16 7.65
CA ARG A 387 9.39 -13.82 7.21
C ARG A 387 9.83 -13.32 5.85
N ALA A 388 11.12 -13.06 5.70
CA ALA A 388 11.69 -12.46 4.48
C ALA A 388 11.55 -13.36 3.23
N GLU A 389 11.36 -14.67 3.42
CA GLU A 389 11.15 -15.64 2.35
C GLU A 389 9.77 -15.50 1.68
N ILE A 390 8.82 -14.82 2.36
CA ILE A 390 7.48 -14.55 1.85
C ILE A 390 7.40 -13.08 1.45
N GLY A 391 7.22 -12.80 0.17
CA GLY A 391 7.18 -11.43 -0.33
C GLY A 391 8.56 -10.86 -0.68
N ILE A 392 8.67 -9.53 -0.72
CA ILE A 392 9.89 -8.80 -1.13
C ILE A 392 10.85 -8.50 0.03
N GLY A 393 10.61 -9.05 1.21
CA GLY A 393 11.45 -8.85 2.40
C GLY A 393 10.65 -8.92 3.70
N SER A 394 11.31 -8.68 4.83
CA SER A 394 10.70 -8.79 6.16
C SER A 394 9.65 -7.70 6.45
N THR A 395 9.70 -6.59 5.73
CA THR A 395 8.81 -5.43 5.90
C THR A 395 8.11 -5.01 4.61
N GLY A 396 8.28 -5.75 3.52
CA GLY A 396 7.62 -5.52 2.25
C GLY A 396 7.72 -4.11 1.70
N ALA A 397 6.60 -3.57 1.27
CA ALA A 397 6.49 -2.23 0.72
C ALA A 397 6.46 -1.10 1.76
N TYR A 398 6.74 -1.39 3.05
CA TYR A 398 6.67 -0.41 4.13
C TYR A 398 7.47 0.86 3.88
N LEU A 399 8.71 0.75 3.40
CA LEU A 399 9.56 1.93 3.17
C LEU A 399 8.98 2.84 2.09
N SER A 400 8.44 2.27 1.02
CA SER A 400 7.79 3.05 -0.04
C SER A 400 6.50 3.70 0.46
N TYR A 401 5.73 2.99 1.29
CA TYR A 401 4.55 3.53 1.98
C TYR A 401 4.93 4.71 2.89
N LEU A 402 5.92 4.54 3.76
CA LEU A 402 6.38 5.59 4.67
C LEU A 402 6.86 6.82 3.90
N ASN A 403 7.71 6.64 2.90
CA ASN A 403 8.24 7.76 2.12
C ASN A 403 7.14 8.57 1.44
N VAL A 404 6.16 7.91 0.82
CA VAL A 404 5.10 8.62 0.10
C VAL A 404 4.11 9.30 1.05
N THR A 405 3.80 8.70 2.20
CA THR A 405 2.92 9.32 3.20
C THR A 405 3.58 10.51 3.86
N ASP A 406 4.86 10.42 4.20
CA ASP A 406 5.62 11.53 4.77
C ASP A 406 5.76 12.69 3.78
N GLU A 407 6.03 12.41 2.51
CA GLU A 407 6.13 13.44 1.49
C GLU A 407 4.79 14.13 1.27
N LEU A 408 3.71 13.37 1.11
CA LEU A 408 2.38 13.96 0.94
C LEU A 408 1.93 14.75 2.18
N HIS A 409 2.25 14.27 3.39
CA HIS A 409 2.05 15.00 4.63
C HIS A 409 2.74 16.37 4.59
N ASN A 410 4.00 16.42 4.17
CA ASN A 410 4.79 17.63 4.07
C ASN A 410 4.20 18.61 3.05
N GLU A 411 3.80 18.12 1.88
CA GLU A 411 3.20 18.93 0.82
C GLU A 411 1.85 19.55 1.26
N ILE A 412 0.99 18.77 1.92
CA ILE A 412 -0.29 19.28 2.44
C ILE A 412 -0.05 20.31 3.55
N LYS A 413 0.89 20.04 4.46
CA LYS A 413 1.25 20.99 5.52
C LYS A 413 1.80 22.29 4.93
N GLN A 414 2.68 22.21 3.93
CA GLN A 414 3.21 23.37 3.24
C GLN A 414 2.10 24.16 2.54
N THR A 415 1.13 23.50 1.93
CA THR A 415 -0.05 24.17 1.36
C THR A 415 -0.80 24.97 2.43
N ALA A 416 -0.95 24.46 3.65
CA ALA A 416 -1.54 25.20 4.76
C ALA A 416 -0.72 26.43 5.16
N ASP A 417 0.62 26.29 5.18
CA ASP A 417 1.51 27.40 5.53
C ASP A 417 1.48 28.50 4.44
N GLU A 418 1.37 28.13 3.16
CA GLU A 418 1.24 29.10 2.06
C GLU A 418 -0.15 29.81 2.07
N LEU A 419 -1.20 29.17 2.60
CA LEU A 419 -2.50 29.85 2.85
C LEU A 419 -2.38 30.91 3.94
N ASP A 420 -1.64 30.65 5.03
CA ASP A 420 -1.39 31.66 6.05
C ASP A 420 -0.61 32.85 5.46
N TRP A 421 0.40 32.60 4.64
CA TRP A 421 1.10 33.65 3.90
C TRP A 421 0.17 34.45 2.96
N ALA A 422 -0.72 33.76 2.27
CA ALA A 422 -1.72 34.43 1.42
C ALA A 422 -2.64 35.34 2.24
N ALA A 423 -3.01 34.92 3.45
CA ALA A 423 -3.78 35.75 4.39
C ALA A 423 -3.00 37.00 4.81
N ASP A 424 -1.73 36.85 5.19
CA ASP A 424 -0.86 37.99 5.56
C ASP A 424 -0.69 38.99 4.40
N VAL A 425 -0.60 38.51 3.18
CA VAL A 425 -0.55 39.34 1.97
C VAL A 425 -1.87 40.10 1.76
N LEU A 426 -3.02 39.43 1.94
CA LEU A 426 -4.34 40.08 1.83
C LEU A 426 -4.53 41.15 2.89
N ASP A 427 -4.11 40.91 4.15
CA ASP A 427 -4.13 41.92 5.21
C ASP A 427 -3.29 43.15 4.85
N ALA A 428 -2.07 42.92 4.31
CA ALA A 428 -1.23 44.01 3.84
C ALA A 428 -1.88 44.80 2.70
N VAL A 429 -2.56 44.12 1.77
CA VAL A 429 -3.31 44.76 0.67
C VAL A 429 -4.47 45.58 1.23
N ALA A 430 -5.27 45.04 2.18
CA ALA A 430 -6.37 45.76 2.82
C ALA A 430 -5.89 47.02 3.55
N ASP A 431 -4.80 46.89 4.31
CA ASP A 431 -4.15 48.01 5.00
C ASP A 431 -3.72 49.13 4.06
N ASN A 432 -3.25 48.75 2.86
CA ASN A 432 -2.83 49.70 1.84
C ASN A 432 -4.00 50.52 1.29
N TYR A 433 -5.14 49.89 1.07
CA TYR A 433 -6.36 50.63 0.65
C TYR A 433 -6.84 51.62 1.71
N VAL A 434 -6.55 51.37 3.01
CA VAL A 434 -6.93 52.27 4.11
C VAL A 434 -5.91 53.44 4.29
N LYS A 435 -4.62 53.21 4.05
CA LYS A 435 -3.55 54.17 4.41
C LYS A 435 -3.15 55.14 3.32
N GLY A 436 -3.53 54.91 2.06
CA GLY A 436 -3.14 55.73 0.90
C GLY A 436 -1.67 55.59 0.47
N ASP A 437 -1.37 56.04 -0.76
CA ASP A 437 -0.20 55.69 -1.58
C ASP A 437 1.20 55.74 -0.96
N GLN A 438 1.47 56.58 0.03
CA GLN A 438 2.85 56.75 0.54
C GLN A 438 3.30 55.76 1.62
N ALA A 439 2.38 55.19 2.35
CA ALA A 439 2.70 54.14 3.35
C ALA A 439 2.81 52.71 2.74
N VAL A 440 2.29 52.57 1.53
CA VAL A 440 2.20 51.32 0.77
C VAL A 440 3.56 50.68 0.49
N ALA A 441 4.48 51.47 -0.05
CA ALA A 441 5.78 50.96 -0.46
C ALA A 441 6.62 50.42 0.74
N ALA A 442 6.44 51.00 1.92
CA ALA A 442 7.18 50.61 3.12
C ALA A 442 6.64 49.30 3.74
N ALA A 443 5.29 49.14 3.81
CA ALA A 443 4.68 47.90 4.35
C ALA A 443 4.88 46.69 3.45
N LEU A 444 4.81 46.89 2.12
CA LEU A 444 5.11 45.86 1.13
C LEU A 444 6.59 45.44 1.18
N ALA A 445 7.51 46.39 1.33
CA ALA A 445 8.93 46.09 1.51
C ALA A 445 9.17 45.23 2.77
N GLU A 446 8.46 45.49 3.86
CA GLU A 446 8.59 44.72 5.12
C GLU A 446 8.04 43.28 4.94
N VAL A 447 6.88 43.11 4.32
CA VAL A 447 6.33 41.78 4.02
C VAL A 447 7.23 41.04 3.03
N HIS A 448 7.71 41.71 1.99
CA HIS A 448 8.67 41.14 1.04
C HIS A 448 9.95 40.68 1.72
N GLN A 449 10.50 41.49 2.65
CA GLN A 449 11.68 41.11 3.42
C GLN A 449 11.41 39.90 4.32
N LYS A 450 10.28 39.81 4.99
CA LYS A 450 9.86 38.63 5.77
C LYS A 450 9.74 37.37 4.90
N ILE A 451 9.15 37.50 3.71
CA ILE A 451 9.05 36.41 2.75
C ILE A 451 10.44 35.94 2.29
N VAL A 452 11.33 36.87 1.95
CA VAL A 452 12.70 36.54 1.51
C VAL A 452 13.51 35.92 2.67
N GLU A 453 13.40 36.41 3.88
CA GLU A 453 14.07 35.87 5.04
C GLU A 453 13.58 34.47 5.44
N SER A 454 12.28 34.21 5.29
CA SER A 454 11.72 32.86 5.53
C SER A 454 12.00 31.89 4.38
N ALA A 455 12.30 32.40 3.17
CA ALA A 455 12.69 31.60 2.00
C ALA A 455 14.19 31.20 2.03
N ALA A 456 14.98 31.78 2.94
CA ALA A 456 16.34 31.28 3.15
C ALA A 456 16.22 29.78 3.54
N PRO A 457 16.91 28.86 2.85
CA PRO A 457 16.86 27.45 3.17
C PRO A 457 17.27 27.30 4.63
N SER A 458 16.35 26.87 5.48
CA SER A 458 16.66 26.42 6.83
C SER A 458 17.72 25.35 6.65
N GLY A 459 18.97 25.75 7.00
CA GLY A 459 20.18 25.05 6.67
C GLY A 459 20.09 23.57 6.99
N THR A 460 20.42 22.78 6.00
CA THR A 460 21.02 21.47 6.12
C THR A 460 20.52 20.63 7.30
N GLY A 461 19.32 20.09 7.16
CA GLY A 461 19.01 18.82 7.82
C GLY A 461 19.90 17.76 7.17
N GLY A 462 21.03 17.45 7.83
CA GLY A 462 21.93 16.42 7.35
C GLY A 462 21.18 15.13 7.15
N HIS A 463 21.14 14.65 5.92
CA HIS A 463 20.83 13.26 5.66
C HIS A 463 21.69 12.39 6.60
N PRO A 464 21.11 11.48 7.36
CA PRO A 464 21.90 10.45 8.00
C PRO A 464 22.54 9.62 6.87
N THR A 465 23.83 9.83 6.67
CA THR A 465 24.66 8.99 5.81
C THR A 465 24.44 7.55 6.21
N GLY A 466 24.00 6.76 5.22
CA GLY A 466 23.69 5.35 5.34
C GLY A 466 24.72 4.59 6.16
N GLY A 467 24.26 3.95 7.21
CA GLY A 467 24.98 2.90 7.89
C GLY A 467 25.21 1.76 6.90
N GLN A 468 26.47 1.51 6.57
CA GLN A 468 26.88 0.30 5.86
C GLN A 468 26.39 -0.92 6.66
N LEU A 469 25.41 -1.62 6.11
CA LEU A 469 25.10 -2.98 6.53
C LEU A 469 26.22 -3.88 6.01
N THR A 470 27.08 -4.34 6.92
CA THR A 470 27.98 -5.45 6.66
C THR A 470 27.17 -6.74 6.49
N PRO A 471 27.45 -7.58 5.48
CA PRO A 471 26.79 -8.86 5.31
C PRO A 471 27.32 -9.88 6.34
N PHE A 472 26.39 -10.55 6.99
CA PHE A 472 26.63 -11.86 7.60
C PHE A 472 25.99 -12.96 6.76
#